data_1d6357dd7c261291f77fcaf24d1bf584
#
_entry.id   1d6357dd7c261291f77fcaf24d1bf584
#
_cell.length_a   1.000
_cell.length_b   1.000
_cell.length_c   1.000
_cell.angle_alpha   90.00
_cell.angle_beta   90.00
_cell.angle_gamma   90.00
#
_symmetry.space_group_name_H-M   'P 1'
#
loop_
_entity.id
_entity.type
_entity.pdbx_description
1 polymer ?
#
loop_
_entity_poly.entity_id
_entity_poly.type
_entity_poly.pdbx_seq_one_letter_code
_entity_poly.pdbx_strand_id
1 'polypeptide(L)'
;MEKSKNFKYDIAYRNKSLELPPLWLRIASAGIYQVTENWRDKPRQKTMAELFWCTRGTFHFTGKPERLVLHENEVCFLFPGDFQDITATEKSELYWFNFDGPHIQEIIDAFQLTRSPRPVGPCPRELFMRLIRETGSPDPATCYLAGATAYQILALALAGRAKEKTPPLLFKRFCESVAFHYGNPVMGISGYAEILHCHRSTLARVIREQTGLSPRMYLLKVRLKEAEHQLLFTLQSVKEIALHCGFNDANYFAKVFRKAYGKNPSDFR
;
A
#
# COMPACT_ATOMS: atom_id res chain seq x y z
N MET A 1 25.89 -38.00 -7.45
CA MET A 1 24.99 -36.85 -7.24
C MET A 1 25.88 -35.62 -7.18
N GLU A 2 26.12 -34.98 -8.31
CA GLU A 2 26.90 -33.74 -8.38
C GLU A 2 26.05 -32.63 -7.79
N LYS A 3 26.59 -32.01 -6.73
CA LYS A 3 26.05 -30.74 -6.23
C LYS A 3 26.36 -29.68 -7.29
N SER A 4 25.37 -29.20 -8.02
CA SER A 4 25.53 -28.15 -9.00
C SER A 4 26.00 -26.87 -8.29
N LYS A 5 27.20 -26.44 -8.65
CA LYS A 5 27.97 -25.32 -8.04
C LYS A 5 27.50 -23.92 -8.50
N ASN A 6 26.26 -23.74 -8.95
CA ASN A 6 25.88 -22.58 -9.75
C ASN A 6 24.84 -21.66 -9.12
N PHE A 7 24.71 -21.61 -7.79
CA PHE A 7 23.84 -20.62 -7.14
C PHE A 7 24.56 -19.94 -5.98
N LYS A 8 24.29 -18.67 -5.83
CA LYS A 8 24.68 -17.92 -4.64
C LYS A 8 23.37 -17.54 -3.90
N TYR A 9 23.30 -17.96 -2.64
CA TYR A 9 22.26 -17.54 -1.72
C TYR A 9 22.87 -16.66 -0.64
N ASP A 10 22.25 -15.51 -0.43
CA ASP A 10 22.48 -14.70 0.75
C ASP A 10 21.17 -14.65 1.51
N ILE A 11 21.04 -15.52 2.54
CA ILE A 11 19.78 -15.72 3.25
C ILE A 11 20.04 -15.54 4.74
N ALA A 12 19.29 -14.66 5.36
CA ALA A 12 19.24 -14.51 6.80
C ALA A 12 17.94 -15.08 7.36
N TYR A 13 18.06 -15.76 8.49
CA TYR A 13 16.95 -16.27 9.28
C TYR A 13 17.02 -15.65 10.67
N ARG A 14 15.88 -15.22 11.17
CA ARG A 14 15.79 -14.81 12.57
C ARG A 14 15.91 -16.02 13.50
N ASN A 15 16.62 -15.84 14.58
CA ASN A 15 16.74 -16.85 15.61
C ASN A 15 15.36 -17.11 16.24
N LYS A 16 14.85 -18.33 16.14
CA LYS A 16 13.55 -18.75 16.66
C LYS A 16 13.47 -18.79 18.19
N SER A 17 14.64 -18.83 18.87
CA SER A 17 14.70 -18.84 20.34
C SER A 17 14.53 -17.46 20.98
N LEU A 18 14.47 -16.39 20.17
CA LEU A 18 14.21 -15.06 20.70
C LEU A 18 12.70 -14.86 20.89
N GLU A 19 12.30 -14.56 22.13
CA GLU A 19 10.98 -14.02 22.40
C GLU A 19 10.86 -12.65 21.73
N LEU A 20 10.01 -12.55 20.73
CA LEU A 20 9.79 -11.31 20.00
C LEU A 20 8.63 -10.54 20.61
N PRO A 21 8.76 -9.22 20.74
CA PRO A 21 7.62 -8.39 21.12
C PRO A 21 6.48 -8.52 20.08
N PRO A 22 5.24 -8.19 20.45
CA PRO A 22 4.09 -8.23 19.54
C PRO A 22 4.22 -7.12 18.48
N LEU A 23 5.06 -7.35 17.49
CA LEU A 23 5.25 -6.42 16.37
C LEU A 23 4.14 -6.60 15.34
N TRP A 24 3.66 -5.48 14.80
CA TRP A 24 2.68 -5.45 13.70
C TRP A 24 3.22 -6.11 12.43
N LEU A 25 4.51 -5.92 12.16
CA LEU A 25 5.22 -6.51 11.03
C LEU A 25 6.51 -7.17 11.53
N ARG A 26 6.53 -8.49 11.52
CA ARG A 26 7.64 -9.31 11.98
C ARG A 26 8.29 -10.01 10.79
N ILE A 27 9.60 -9.90 10.67
CA ILE A 27 10.37 -10.51 9.60
C ILE A 27 11.01 -11.81 10.09
N ALA A 28 10.64 -12.92 9.45
CA ALA A 28 11.16 -14.24 9.80
C ALA A 28 12.43 -14.58 9.01
N SER A 29 12.49 -14.21 7.74
CA SER A 29 13.65 -14.42 6.88
C SER A 29 13.64 -13.44 5.71
N ALA A 30 14.82 -13.13 5.20
CA ALA A 30 15.04 -12.32 4.01
C ALA A 30 16.23 -12.86 3.23
N GLY A 31 16.24 -12.68 1.91
CA GLY A 31 17.36 -13.19 1.12
C GLY A 31 17.34 -12.79 -0.34
N ILE A 32 18.36 -13.29 -1.03
CA ILE A 32 18.60 -13.10 -2.46
C ILE A 32 18.81 -14.47 -3.09
N TYR A 33 18.12 -14.74 -4.19
CA TYR A 33 18.42 -15.85 -5.07
C TYR A 33 19.13 -15.32 -6.32
N GLN A 34 20.37 -15.75 -6.52
CA GLN A 34 21.09 -15.58 -7.78
C GLN A 34 21.24 -16.96 -8.40
N VAL A 35 20.48 -17.22 -9.44
CA VAL A 35 20.27 -18.55 -10.00
C VAL A 35 20.64 -18.60 -11.48
N THR A 36 20.93 -19.79 -11.95
CA THR A 36 21.21 -20.10 -13.35
C THR A 36 20.04 -20.85 -13.98
N GLU A 37 20.19 -21.22 -15.24
CA GLU A 37 19.22 -22.01 -15.98
C GLU A 37 18.77 -23.29 -15.25
N ASN A 38 17.51 -23.64 -15.42
CA ASN A 38 16.88 -24.86 -14.86
C ASN A 38 16.92 -24.95 -13.33
N TRP A 39 16.97 -23.79 -12.64
CA TRP A 39 16.85 -23.77 -11.20
C TRP A 39 15.40 -23.94 -10.76
N ARG A 40 15.23 -24.67 -9.65
CA ARG A 40 13.95 -24.83 -8.96
C ARG A 40 14.12 -24.76 -7.46
N ASP A 41 13.28 -23.96 -6.80
CA ASP A 41 13.18 -23.96 -5.35
C ASP A 41 12.47 -25.21 -4.84
N LYS A 42 12.66 -25.55 -3.55
CA LYS A 42 11.96 -26.66 -2.92
C LYS A 42 10.47 -26.32 -2.79
N PRO A 43 9.58 -27.07 -3.44
CA PRO A 43 8.14 -26.84 -3.33
C PRO A 43 7.67 -26.94 -1.88
N ARG A 44 6.83 -25.98 -1.44
CA ARG A 44 6.30 -25.94 -0.08
C ARG A 44 5.04 -25.10 0.05
N GLN A 45 4.24 -25.39 1.06
CA GLN A 45 3.12 -24.54 1.46
C GLN A 45 3.64 -23.35 2.26
N LYS A 46 3.11 -22.15 2.00
CA LYS A 46 3.46 -20.93 2.72
C LYS A 46 2.71 -20.86 4.03
N THR A 47 3.44 -20.51 5.08
CA THR A 47 2.89 -20.24 6.42
C THR A 47 2.88 -18.75 6.76
N MET A 48 3.59 -17.95 5.99
CA MET A 48 3.74 -16.51 6.14
C MET A 48 3.51 -15.82 4.81
N ALA A 49 3.22 -14.53 4.85
CA ALA A 49 3.26 -13.71 3.64
C ALA A 49 4.70 -13.53 3.17
N GLU A 50 4.88 -13.42 1.87
CA GLU A 50 6.20 -13.26 1.25
C GLU A 50 6.11 -12.27 0.08
N LEU A 51 7.07 -11.36 0.03
CA LEU A 51 7.31 -10.46 -1.10
C LEU A 51 8.46 -11.01 -1.94
N PHE A 52 8.27 -10.98 -3.26
CA PHE A 52 9.29 -11.27 -4.25
C PHE A 52 9.49 -10.06 -5.16
N TRP A 53 10.74 -9.66 -5.38
CA TRP A 53 11.13 -8.57 -6.27
C TRP A 53 12.16 -9.08 -7.28
N CYS A 54 11.76 -9.22 -8.53
CA CYS A 54 12.65 -9.65 -9.59
C CYS A 54 13.53 -8.49 -10.07
N THR A 55 14.84 -8.70 -10.10
CA THR A 55 15.81 -7.67 -10.53
C THR A 55 16.52 -8.05 -11.83
N ARG A 56 16.36 -9.30 -12.26
CA ARG A 56 16.92 -9.80 -13.51
C ARG A 56 16.25 -11.11 -13.90
N GLY A 57 16.00 -11.28 -15.19
CA GLY A 57 15.46 -12.52 -15.77
C GLY A 57 14.00 -12.74 -15.46
N THR A 58 13.58 -13.99 -15.42
CA THR A 58 12.18 -14.38 -15.28
C THR A 58 12.02 -15.53 -14.30
N PHE A 59 11.05 -15.43 -13.39
CA PHE A 59 10.66 -16.49 -12.48
C PHE A 59 9.23 -16.97 -12.75
N HIS A 60 9.06 -18.28 -12.77
CA HIS A 60 7.77 -18.92 -12.96
C HIS A 60 7.30 -19.52 -11.63
N PHE A 61 6.13 -19.12 -11.19
CA PHE A 61 5.44 -19.67 -10.02
C PHE A 61 4.34 -20.59 -10.51
N THR A 62 4.48 -21.89 -10.26
CA THR A 62 3.56 -22.91 -10.75
C THR A 62 2.66 -23.49 -9.65
N GLY A 63 2.64 -22.84 -8.50
CA GLY A 63 1.84 -23.23 -7.34
C GLY A 63 0.35 -22.91 -7.46
N LYS A 64 -0.38 -23.15 -6.37
CA LYS A 64 -1.79 -22.75 -6.22
C LYS A 64 -1.86 -21.44 -5.41
N PRO A 65 -2.88 -20.58 -5.61
CA PRO A 65 -4.09 -20.81 -6.41
C PRO A 65 -3.92 -20.63 -7.93
N GLU A 66 -2.87 -19.95 -8.39
CA GLU A 66 -2.70 -19.62 -9.81
C GLU A 66 -1.23 -19.70 -10.24
N ARG A 67 -1.01 -19.77 -11.56
CA ARG A 67 0.32 -19.66 -12.15
C ARG A 67 0.65 -18.20 -12.39
N LEU A 68 1.86 -17.79 -12.00
CA LEU A 68 2.35 -16.42 -12.16
C LEU A 68 3.69 -16.45 -12.89
N VAL A 69 3.95 -15.40 -13.65
CA VAL A 69 5.27 -15.15 -14.26
C VAL A 69 5.72 -13.78 -13.78
N LEU A 70 6.88 -13.72 -13.13
CA LEU A 70 7.46 -12.50 -12.57
C LEU A 70 8.65 -12.08 -13.42
N HIS A 71 8.56 -10.92 -14.02
CA HIS A 71 9.60 -10.32 -14.87
C HIS A 71 10.45 -9.31 -14.11
N GLU A 72 11.53 -8.89 -14.75
CA GLU A 72 12.43 -7.86 -14.22
C GLU A 72 11.68 -6.56 -13.87
N ASN A 73 12.00 -5.98 -12.71
CA ASN A 73 11.37 -4.79 -12.12
C ASN A 73 9.88 -4.97 -11.75
N GLU A 74 9.46 -6.22 -11.55
CA GLU A 74 8.14 -6.55 -11.03
C GLU A 74 8.23 -7.10 -9.60
N VAL A 75 7.11 -6.97 -8.87
CA VAL A 75 6.90 -7.64 -7.59
C VAL A 75 5.64 -8.49 -7.62
N CYS A 76 5.65 -9.56 -6.85
CA CYS A 76 4.44 -10.32 -6.51
C CYS A 76 4.47 -10.72 -5.03
N PHE A 77 3.32 -11.17 -4.53
CA PHE A 77 3.18 -11.64 -3.16
C PHE A 77 2.61 -13.06 -3.15
N LEU A 78 3.08 -13.87 -2.20
CA LEU A 78 2.41 -15.09 -1.78
C LEU A 78 1.92 -14.91 -0.33
N PHE A 79 0.82 -15.60 -0.02
CA PHE A 79 0.14 -15.48 1.28
C PHE A 79 0.09 -16.82 2.01
N PRO A 80 -0.18 -16.85 3.32
CA PRO A 80 -0.41 -18.08 4.05
C PRO A 80 -1.44 -18.97 3.33
N GLY A 81 -1.12 -20.26 3.19
CA GLY A 81 -1.94 -21.22 2.47
C GLY A 81 -1.59 -21.42 0.99
N ASP A 82 -0.90 -20.48 0.35
CA ASP A 82 -0.42 -20.63 -1.03
C ASP A 82 0.62 -21.74 -1.12
N PHE A 83 0.63 -22.46 -2.25
CA PHE A 83 1.65 -23.46 -2.54
C PHE A 83 2.71 -22.84 -3.45
N GLN A 84 3.93 -22.75 -2.94
CA GLN A 84 5.09 -22.23 -3.66
C GLN A 84 5.78 -23.35 -4.44
N ASP A 85 5.98 -23.10 -5.73
CA ASP A 85 6.86 -23.89 -6.60
C ASP A 85 7.43 -22.90 -7.63
N ILE A 86 8.69 -22.51 -7.44
CA ILE A 86 9.35 -21.45 -8.22
C ILE A 86 10.45 -22.05 -9.06
N THR A 87 10.48 -21.68 -10.34
CA THR A 87 11.51 -22.08 -11.29
C THR A 87 12.06 -20.88 -12.04
N ALA A 88 13.30 -20.99 -12.50
CA ALA A 88 13.93 -20.04 -13.42
C ALA A 88 14.54 -20.83 -14.60
N THR A 89 14.28 -20.37 -15.82
CA THR A 89 14.77 -21.01 -17.05
C THR A 89 16.02 -20.33 -17.62
N GLU A 90 16.41 -19.22 -17.02
CA GLU A 90 17.56 -18.39 -17.41
C GLU A 90 18.30 -17.85 -16.19
N LYS A 91 19.42 -17.19 -16.39
CA LYS A 91 20.15 -16.53 -15.29
C LYS A 91 19.33 -15.41 -14.72
N SER A 92 18.84 -15.59 -13.48
CA SER A 92 17.87 -14.73 -12.83
C SER A 92 18.28 -14.30 -11.42
N GLU A 93 17.80 -13.16 -10.96
CA GLU A 93 18.05 -12.64 -9.61
C GLU A 93 16.75 -12.16 -8.98
N LEU A 94 16.50 -12.59 -7.74
CA LEU A 94 15.28 -12.35 -6.99
C LEU A 94 15.60 -11.96 -5.56
N TYR A 95 15.07 -10.84 -5.09
CA TYR A 95 15.08 -10.40 -3.70
C TYR A 95 13.75 -10.77 -3.05
N TRP A 96 13.79 -11.24 -1.81
CA TRP A 96 12.59 -11.66 -1.12
C TRP A 96 12.70 -11.50 0.39
N PHE A 97 11.56 -11.42 1.08
CA PHE A 97 11.46 -11.60 2.53
C PHE A 97 10.09 -12.14 2.93
N ASN A 98 10.10 -12.96 4.01
CA ASN A 98 8.91 -13.45 4.67
C ASN A 98 8.52 -12.54 5.83
N PHE A 99 7.23 -12.30 5.97
CA PHE A 99 6.70 -11.48 7.05
C PHE A 99 5.39 -12.03 7.59
N ASP A 100 5.16 -11.82 8.89
CA ASP A 100 3.93 -12.13 9.58
C ASP A 100 3.67 -11.09 10.68
N GLY A 101 2.65 -11.31 11.50
CA GLY A 101 2.29 -10.48 12.64
C GLY A 101 0.85 -10.74 13.05
N PRO A 102 0.44 -10.26 14.25
CA PRO A 102 -0.92 -10.45 14.74
C PRO A 102 -1.99 -9.79 13.87
N HIS A 103 -1.61 -8.77 13.10
CA HIS A 103 -2.49 -7.99 12.22
C HIS A 103 -2.11 -8.12 10.74
N ILE A 104 -1.57 -9.27 10.35
CA ILE A 104 -1.08 -9.47 8.97
C ILE A 104 -2.20 -9.30 7.94
N GLN A 105 -3.42 -9.73 8.25
CA GLN A 105 -4.55 -9.60 7.34
C GLN A 105 -4.94 -8.13 7.12
N GLU A 106 -4.95 -7.32 8.18
CA GLU A 106 -5.21 -5.88 8.06
C GLU A 106 -4.14 -5.17 7.21
N ILE A 107 -2.88 -5.61 7.31
CA ILE A 107 -1.78 -5.09 6.46
C ILE A 107 -2.01 -5.48 5.00
N ILE A 108 -2.34 -6.74 4.72
CA ILE A 108 -2.64 -7.22 3.36
C ILE A 108 -3.78 -6.41 2.75
N ASP A 109 -4.86 -6.21 3.50
CA ASP A 109 -6.05 -5.50 3.03
C ASP A 109 -5.81 -4.00 2.89
N ALA A 110 -5.19 -3.35 3.87
CA ALA A 110 -4.89 -1.92 3.85
C ALA A 110 -3.96 -1.54 2.70
N PHE A 111 -2.96 -2.36 2.42
CA PHE A 111 -2.04 -2.17 1.31
C PHE A 111 -2.54 -2.76 0.00
N GLN A 112 -3.69 -3.46 -0.01
CA GLN A 112 -4.24 -4.15 -1.19
C GLN A 112 -3.16 -5.00 -1.89
N LEU A 113 -2.43 -5.79 -1.10
CA LEU A 113 -1.41 -6.68 -1.63
C LEU A 113 -2.08 -7.78 -2.47
N THR A 114 -1.54 -8.04 -3.64
CA THR A 114 -2.09 -9.01 -4.59
C THR A 114 -1.02 -9.98 -5.06
N ARG A 115 -1.45 -11.20 -5.45
CA ARG A 115 -0.55 -12.21 -6.04
C ARG A 115 -0.06 -11.80 -7.42
N SER A 116 -0.93 -11.15 -8.19
CA SER A 116 -0.62 -10.76 -9.58
C SER A 116 0.64 -9.91 -9.63
N PRO A 117 1.62 -10.27 -10.46
CA PRO A 117 2.82 -9.49 -10.70
C PRO A 117 2.48 -8.07 -11.15
N ARG A 118 3.28 -7.12 -10.70
CA ARG A 118 3.09 -5.72 -11.06
C ARG A 118 4.43 -5.01 -11.21
N PRO A 119 4.57 -4.11 -12.20
CA PRO A 119 5.76 -3.31 -12.38
C PRO A 119 5.88 -2.28 -11.24
N VAL A 120 7.08 -2.17 -10.69
CA VAL A 120 7.38 -1.27 -9.55
C VAL A 120 8.66 -0.44 -9.76
N GLY A 121 9.44 -0.78 -10.79
CA GLY A 121 10.72 -0.15 -11.08
C GLY A 121 11.91 -0.81 -10.36
N PRO A 122 13.06 -0.13 -10.30
CA PRO A 122 14.29 -0.70 -9.78
C PRO A 122 14.15 -1.15 -8.31
N CYS A 123 14.71 -2.31 -8.00
CA CYS A 123 14.74 -2.85 -6.65
C CYS A 123 15.57 -1.95 -5.72
N PRO A 124 15.09 -1.63 -4.51
CA PRO A 124 15.84 -0.90 -3.51
C PRO A 124 16.85 -1.84 -2.82
N ARG A 125 17.90 -2.24 -3.55
CA ARG A 125 18.88 -3.24 -3.13
C ARG A 125 19.50 -2.94 -1.77
N GLU A 126 19.80 -1.69 -1.50
CA GLU A 126 20.39 -1.27 -0.21
C GLU A 126 19.48 -1.56 0.97
N LEU A 127 18.16 -1.36 0.81
CA LEU A 127 17.20 -1.71 1.84
C LEU A 127 17.10 -3.22 2.04
N PHE A 128 17.13 -4.02 0.97
CA PHE A 128 17.16 -5.47 1.11
C PHE A 128 18.44 -5.97 1.80
N MET A 129 19.60 -5.43 1.44
CA MET A 129 20.86 -5.77 2.12
C MET A 129 20.86 -5.38 3.59
N ARG A 130 20.24 -4.25 3.92
CA ARG A 130 20.03 -3.82 5.30
C ARG A 130 19.06 -4.77 6.01
N LEU A 131 17.94 -5.12 5.40
CA LEU A 131 16.96 -6.05 5.96
C LEU A 131 17.57 -7.43 6.27
N ILE A 132 18.40 -7.96 5.35
CA ILE A 132 19.10 -9.23 5.54
C ILE A 132 20.01 -9.17 6.77
N ARG A 133 20.81 -8.10 6.92
CA ARG A 133 21.68 -7.92 8.11
C ARG A 133 20.87 -7.81 9.40
N GLU A 134 19.81 -7.00 9.42
CA GLU A 134 18.95 -6.81 10.58
C GLU A 134 18.20 -8.09 10.96
N THR A 135 17.76 -8.88 9.96
CA THR A 135 17.08 -10.16 10.19
C THR A 135 18.04 -11.21 10.75
N GLY A 136 19.29 -11.26 10.31
CA GLY A 136 20.30 -12.21 10.79
C GLY A 136 20.97 -11.83 12.10
N SER A 137 20.70 -10.65 12.65
CA SER A 137 21.31 -10.17 13.89
C SER A 137 20.80 -10.95 15.11
N PRO A 138 21.69 -11.30 16.05
CA PRO A 138 21.31 -11.91 17.32
C PRO A 138 20.69 -10.92 18.32
N ASP A 139 20.83 -9.61 18.09
CA ASP A 139 20.27 -8.56 18.97
C ASP A 139 18.75 -8.45 18.79
N PRO A 140 17.95 -8.68 19.85
CA PRO A 140 16.50 -8.56 19.78
C PRO A 140 16.00 -7.19 19.31
N ALA A 141 16.72 -6.10 19.61
CA ALA A 141 16.34 -4.76 19.21
C ALA A 141 16.29 -4.58 17.68
N THR A 142 17.08 -5.37 16.94
CA THR A 142 17.09 -5.33 15.48
C THR A 142 15.79 -5.81 14.84
N CYS A 143 14.90 -6.48 15.59
CA CYS A 143 13.59 -6.87 15.06
C CYS A 143 12.72 -5.65 14.73
N TYR A 144 12.82 -4.56 15.51
CA TYR A 144 12.13 -3.31 15.23
C TYR A 144 12.67 -2.64 13.96
N LEU A 145 14.00 -2.65 13.79
CA LEU A 145 14.65 -2.09 12.61
C LEU A 145 14.30 -2.90 11.35
N ALA A 146 14.33 -4.22 11.42
CA ALA A 146 13.92 -5.09 10.31
C ALA A 146 12.46 -4.83 9.89
N GLY A 147 11.54 -4.68 10.84
CA GLY A 147 10.16 -4.32 10.56
C GLY A 147 10.04 -2.95 9.87
N ALA A 148 10.76 -1.94 10.34
CA ALA A 148 10.78 -0.62 9.73
C ALA A 148 11.37 -0.63 8.31
N THR A 149 12.47 -1.37 8.10
CA THR A 149 13.10 -1.52 6.78
C THR A 149 12.19 -2.27 5.81
N ALA A 150 11.52 -3.34 6.25
CA ALA A 150 10.55 -4.07 5.44
C ALA A 150 9.34 -3.20 5.06
N TYR A 151 8.86 -2.37 6.00
CA TYR A 151 7.79 -1.41 5.70
C TYR A 151 8.20 -0.41 4.61
N GLN A 152 9.44 0.09 4.64
CA GLN A 152 9.97 0.95 3.57
C GLN A 152 9.98 0.23 2.22
N ILE A 153 10.39 -1.03 2.16
CA ILE A 153 10.39 -1.83 0.92
C ILE A 153 8.95 -2.02 0.42
N LEU A 154 8.00 -2.37 1.31
CA LEU A 154 6.58 -2.49 0.97
C LEU A 154 6.03 -1.17 0.43
N ALA A 155 6.33 -0.04 1.07
CA ALA A 155 5.90 1.28 0.61
C ALA A 155 6.43 1.61 -0.78
N LEU A 156 7.69 1.30 -1.09
CA LEU A 156 8.27 1.49 -2.43
C LEU A 156 7.62 0.55 -3.46
N ALA A 157 7.39 -0.71 -3.10
CA ALA A 157 6.68 -1.65 -3.95
C ALA A 157 5.26 -1.17 -4.29
N LEU A 158 4.62 -0.40 -3.40
CA LEU A 158 3.30 0.18 -3.60
C LEU A 158 3.35 1.52 -4.33
N ALA A 159 4.36 2.34 -4.06
CA ALA A 159 4.55 3.64 -4.72
C ALA A 159 4.78 3.50 -6.23
N GLY A 160 5.34 2.38 -6.70
CA GLY A 160 5.41 2.02 -8.12
C GLY A 160 4.03 2.00 -8.82
N ARG A 161 2.94 1.73 -8.08
CA ARG A 161 1.55 1.89 -8.57
C ARG A 161 1.21 3.34 -8.98
N ALA A 162 1.82 4.31 -8.32
CA ALA A 162 1.52 5.72 -8.58
C ALA A 162 2.07 6.22 -9.93
N LYS A 163 2.97 5.47 -10.58
CA LYS A 163 3.50 5.83 -11.90
C LYS A 163 2.53 5.54 -13.05
N GLU A 164 1.51 4.69 -12.86
CA GLU A 164 0.57 4.38 -13.95
C GLU A 164 -0.40 5.52 -14.29
N LYS A 165 -0.70 6.43 -13.37
CA LYS A 165 -1.38 7.70 -13.68
C LYS A 165 -1.02 8.73 -12.62
N THR A 166 0.10 9.42 -12.78
CA THR A 166 0.28 10.70 -12.06
C THR A 166 -0.95 11.54 -12.36
N PRO A 167 -1.79 11.87 -11.35
CA PRO A 167 -2.97 12.66 -11.63
C PRO A 167 -2.54 13.97 -12.29
N PRO A 168 -3.32 14.49 -13.25
CA PRO A 168 -3.01 15.74 -13.91
C PRO A 168 -2.65 16.80 -12.87
N LEU A 169 -1.64 17.62 -13.12
CA LEU A 169 -1.19 18.65 -12.20
C LEU A 169 -2.36 19.53 -11.70
N LEU A 170 -3.32 19.77 -12.59
CA LEU A 170 -4.54 20.49 -12.25
C LEU A 170 -5.38 19.77 -11.16
N PHE A 171 -5.49 18.43 -11.23
CA PHE A 171 -6.22 17.67 -10.20
C PHE A 171 -5.48 17.68 -8.87
N LYS A 172 -4.15 17.54 -8.88
CA LYS A 172 -3.34 17.63 -7.66
C LYS A 172 -3.51 18.99 -6.97
N ARG A 173 -3.36 20.07 -7.72
CA ARG A 173 -3.57 21.45 -7.20
C ARG A 173 -5.00 21.68 -6.72
N PHE A 174 -5.99 21.06 -7.37
CA PHE A 174 -7.38 21.09 -6.90
C PHE A 174 -7.53 20.40 -5.54
N CYS A 175 -6.98 19.19 -5.36
CA CYS A 175 -7.03 18.50 -4.07
C CYS A 175 -6.34 19.30 -2.95
N GLU A 176 -5.19 19.89 -3.23
CA GLU A 176 -4.48 20.78 -2.31
C GLU A 176 -5.36 22.00 -1.94
N SER A 177 -5.96 22.65 -2.92
CA SER A 177 -6.86 23.79 -2.70
C SER A 177 -8.10 23.39 -1.90
N VAL A 178 -8.68 22.20 -2.16
CA VAL A 178 -9.83 21.70 -1.38
C VAL A 178 -9.42 21.45 0.06
N ALA A 179 -8.26 20.91 0.33
CA ALA A 179 -7.77 20.66 1.69
C ALA A 179 -7.70 21.95 2.53
N PHE A 180 -7.38 23.09 1.91
CA PHE A 180 -7.33 24.39 2.59
C PHE A 180 -8.71 25.09 2.69
N HIS A 181 -9.62 24.84 1.76
CA HIS A 181 -10.83 25.67 1.60
C HIS A 181 -12.14 24.88 1.72
N TYR A 182 -12.14 23.57 2.03
CA TYR A 182 -13.36 22.77 2.11
C TYR A 182 -14.38 23.33 3.12
N GLY A 183 -13.90 23.93 4.21
CA GLY A 183 -14.72 24.53 5.26
C GLY A 183 -15.40 25.85 4.86
N ASN A 184 -15.04 26.46 3.73
CA ASN A 184 -15.70 27.66 3.24
C ASN A 184 -17.03 27.29 2.57
N PRO A 185 -18.20 27.68 3.14
CA PRO A 185 -19.50 27.25 2.62
C PRO A 185 -19.84 27.89 1.25
N VAL A 186 -19.24 29.03 0.93
CA VAL A 186 -19.48 29.76 -0.34
C VAL A 186 -18.59 29.19 -1.46
N MET A 187 -17.51 28.47 -1.09
CA MET A 187 -16.56 27.94 -2.05
C MET A 187 -17.16 26.76 -2.83
N GLY A 188 -17.54 27.04 -4.07
CA GLY A 188 -17.99 26.05 -5.05
C GLY A 188 -16.95 25.82 -6.15
N ILE A 189 -17.31 25.01 -7.15
CA ILE A 189 -16.39 24.66 -8.26
C ILE A 189 -15.89 25.90 -9.02
N SER A 190 -16.68 26.95 -9.12
CA SER A 190 -16.28 28.21 -9.78
C SER A 190 -15.15 28.90 -9.02
N GLY A 191 -15.24 29.02 -7.69
CA GLY A 191 -14.18 29.59 -6.87
C GLY A 191 -12.87 28.78 -6.95
N TYR A 192 -12.94 27.46 -6.95
CA TYR A 192 -11.74 26.64 -7.19
C TYR A 192 -11.17 26.83 -8.60
N ALA A 193 -12.00 26.97 -9.62
CA ALA A 193 -11.53 27.22 -10.97
C ALA A 193 -10.81 28.58 -11.11
N GLU A 194 -11.30 29.62 -10.41
CA GLU A 194 -10.65 30.94 -10.32
C GLU A 194 -9.28 30.84 -9.62
N ILE A 195 -9.21 30.21 -8.45
CA ILE A 195 -7.94 29.99 -7.71
C ILE A 195 -6.92 29.24 -8.59
N LEU A 196 -7.38 28.28 -9.39
CA LEU A 196 -6.52 27.43 -10.23
C LEU A 196 -6.28 28.02 -11.63
N HIS A 197 -6.80 29.22 -11.91
CA HIS A 197 -6.69 29.89 -13.20
C HIS A 197 -7.08 29.00 -14.38
N CYS A 198 -8.20 28.29 -14.25
CA CYS A 198 -8.70 27.41 -15.29
C CYS A 198 -10.21 27.56 -15.52
N HIS A 199 -10.69 27.10 -16.67
CA HIS A 199 -12.11 27.11 -16.95
C HIS A 199 -12.85 26.08 -16.10
N ARG A 200 -14.03 26.45 -15.58
CA ARG A 200 -14.87 25.56 -14.75
C ARG A 200 -15.17 24.22 -15.39
N SER A 201 -15.43 24.20 -16.71
CA SER A 201 -15.70 22.94 -17.43
C SER A 201 -14.48 22.03 -17.50
N THR A 202 -13.27 22.60 -17.66
CA THR A 202 -12.01 21.86 -17.66
C THR A 202 -11.78 21.20 -16.31
N LEU A 203 -11.95 21.97 -15.22
CA LEU A 203 -11.81 21.44 -13.86
C LEU A 203 -12.84 20.35 -13.59
N ALA A 204 -14.10 20.54 -13.98
CA ALA A 204 -15.17 19.56 -13.80
C ALA A 204 -14.89 18.25 -14.56
N ARG A 205 -14.36 18.32 -15.79
CA ARG A 205 -13.96 17.17 -16.58
C ARG A 205 -12.84 16.40 -15.91
N VAL A 206 -11.77 17.11 -15.50
CA VAL A 206 -10.62 16.48 -14.83
C VAL A 206 -11.03 15.78 -13.53
N ILE A 207 -11.87 16.41 -12.69
CA ILE A 207 -12.38 15.78 -11.46
C ILE A 207 -13.14 14.50 -11.79
N ARG A 208 -14.02 14.53 -12.79
CA ARG A 208 -14.83 13.37 -13.17
C ARG A 208 -13.96 12.22 -13.73
N GLU A 209 -12.97 12.54 -14.55
CA GLU A 209 -12.03 11.56 -15.11
C GLU A 209 -11.21 10.87 -14.02
N GLN A 210 -10.79 11.60 -12.97
CA GLN A 210 -9.96 11.07 -11.90
C GLN A 210 -10.75 10.37 -10.79
N THR A 211 -12.01 10.74 -10.55
CA THR A 211 -12.76 10.27 -9.37
C THR A 211 -14.08 9.57 -9.70
N GLY A 212 -14.56 9.65 -10.93
CA GLY A 212 -15.91 9.22 -11.31
C GLY A 212 -17.03 10.10 -10.76
N LEU A 213 -16.71 11.11 -9.93
CA LEU A 213 -17.70 11.96 -9.25
C LEU A 213 -17.87 13.30 -9.94
N SER A 214 -19.06 13.90 -9.80
CA SER A 214 -19.22 15.31 -10.11
C SER A 214 -18.46 16.16 -9.09
N PRO A 215 -18.00 17.38 -9.43
CA PRO A 215 -17.27 18.27 -8.50
C PRO A 215 -18.02 18.52 -7.18
N ARG A 216 -19.35 18.69 -7.27
CA ARG A 216 -20.20 18.89 -6.09
C ARG A 216 -20.19 17.66 -5.19
N MET A 217 -20.28 16.45 -5.77
CA MET A 217 -20.23 15.20 -5.01
C MET A 217 -18.87 14.92 -4.41
N TYR A 218 -17.79 15.27 -5.12
CA TYR A 218 -16.44 15.19 -4.59
C TYR A 218 -16.27 16.09 -3.35
N LEU A 219 -16.62 17.36 -3.45
CA LEU A 219 -16.54 18.32 -2.34
C LEU A 219 -17.42 17.88 -1.15
N LEU A 220 -18.64 17.40 -1.43
CA LEU A 220 -19.52 16.86 -0.39
C LEU A 220 -18.87 15.68 0.33
N LYS A 221 -18.25 14.75 -0.41
CA LYS A 221 -17.55 13.59 0.16
C LYS A 221 -16.39 14.03 1.07
N VAL A 222 -15.59 15.02 0.65
CA VAL A 222 -14.50 15.56 1.46
C VAL A 222 -15.02 16.18 2.75
N ARG A 223 -16.05 17.04 2.67
CA ARG A 223 -16.67 17.68 3.84
C ARG A 223 -17.25 16.65 4.82
N LEU A 224 -17.91 15.62 4.32
CA LEU A 224 -18.48 14.57 5.16
C LEU A 224 -17.39 13.72 5.84
N LYS A 225 -16.29 13.42 5.15
CA LYS A 225 -15.18 12.69 5.74
C LYS A 225 -14.48 13.49 6.85
N GLU A 226 -14.34 14.79 6.66
CA GLU A 226 -13.80 15.67 7.68
C GLU A 226 -14.74 15.79 8.89
N ALA A 227 -16.06 15.88 8.64
CA ALA A 227 -17.05 15.87 9.72
C ALA A 227 -17.05 14.56 10.51
N GLU A 228 -16.91 13.42 9.86
CA GLU A 228 -16.73 12.13 10.50
C GLU A 228 -15.52 12.16 11.45
N HIS A 229 -14.38 12.62 10.96
CA HIS A 229 -13.17 12.75 11.78
C HIS A 229 -13.39 13.65 13.00
N GLN A 230 -13.99 14.84 12.82
CA GLN A 230 -14.26 15.76 13.93
C GLN A 230 -15.27 15.20 14.94
N LEU A 231 -16.28 14.45 14.49
CA LEU A 231 -17.24 13.76 15.38
C LEU A 231 -16.56 12.73 16.27
N LEU A 232 -15.59 11.99 15.75
CA LEU A 232 -14.88 10.93 16.49
C LEU A 232 -13.80 11.46 17.44
N PHE A 233 -13.15 12.57 17.09
CA PHE A 233 -11.93 13.01 17.77
C PHE A 233 -12.02 14.38 18.45
N THR A 234 -13.20 15.04 18.42
CA THR A 234 -13.40 16.32 19.11
C THR A 234 -14.67 16.33 19.95
N LEU A 235 -14.74 17.28 20.87
CA LEU A 235 -15.91 17.53 21.73
C LEU A 235 -16.84 18.61 21.18
N GLN A 236 -16.60 19.10 19.95
CA GLN A 236 -17.41 20.16 19.31
C GLN A 236 -18.84 19.68 19.08
N SER A 237 -19.80 20.59 19.19
CA SER A 237 -21.20 20.25 18.89
C SER A 237 -21.39 19.88 17.43
N VAL A 238 -22.40 19.07 17.11
CA VAL A 238 -22.77 18.69 15.74
C VAL A 238 -22.98 19.94 14.85
N LYS A 239 -23.52 21.02 15.43
CA LYS A 239 -23.75 22.29 14.74
C LYS A 239 -22.44 23.00 14.39
N GLU A 240 -21.48 23.04 15.32
CA GLU A 240 -20.15 23.63 15.08
C GLU A 240 -19.39 22.84 14.02
N ILE A 241 -19.40 21.49 14.12
CA ILE A 241 -18.77 20.62 13.12
C ILE A 241 -19.38 20.86 11.73
N ALA A 242 -20.70 20.94 11.63
CA ALA A 242 -21.37 21.24 10.36
C ALA A 242 -20.86 22.55 9.74
N LEU A 243 -20.78 23.62 10.53
CA LEU A 243 -20.29 24.91 10.09
C LEU A 243 -18.80 24.88 9.70
N HIS A 244 -17.94 24.26 10.51
CA HIS A 244 -16.51 24.11 10.22
C HIS A 244 -16.26 23.29 8.94
N CYS A 245 -17.11 22.31 8.66
CA CYS A 245 -17.02 21.51 7.45
C CYS A 245 -17.71 22.15 6.23
N GLY A 246 -18.11 23.44 6.32
CA GLY A 246 -18.63 24.20 5.19
C GLY A 246 -20.10 23.92 4.85
N PHE A 247 -20.91 23.49 5.82
CA PHE A 247 -22.35 23.38 5.68
C PHE A 247 -23.02 24.61 6.26
N ASN A 248 -23.84 25.29 5.47
CA ASN A 248 -24.63 26.47 5.93
C ASN A 248 -25.80 26.09 6.85
N ASP A 249 -26.26 24.84 6.79
CA ASP A 249 -27.42 24.34 7.52
C ASP A 249 -27.11 22.99 8.15
N ALA A 250 -27.20 22.94 9.48
CA ALA A 250 -26.97 21.74 10.28
C ALA A 250 -28.01 20.64 10.00
N ASN A 251 -29.25 20.98 9.65
CA ASN A 251 -30.27 20.01 9.31
C ASN A 251 -29.97 19.35 7.96
N TYR A 252 -29.56 20.14 6.98
CA TYR A 252 -29.09 19.61 5.71
C TYR A 252 -27.86 18.70 5.90
N PHE A 253 -26.89 19.14 6.73
CA PHE A 253 -25.75 18.30 7.10
C PHE A 253 -26.17 16.98 7.68
N ALA A 254 -27.05 16.95 8.70
CA ALA A 254 -27.51 15.73 9.34
C ALA A 254 -28.18 14.76 8.34
N LYS A 255 -28.99 15.31 7.42
CA LYS A 255 -29.64 14.52 6.37
C LYS A 255 -28.64 13.87 5.41
N VAL A 256 -27.66 14.63 4.90
CA VAL A 256 -26.65 14.07 3.96
C VAL A 256 -25.67 13.14 4.65
N PHE A 257 -25.32 13.42 5.91
CA PHE A 257 -24.46 12.57 6.73
C PHE A 257 -25.14 11.21 6.97
N ARG A 258 -26.40 11.21 7.43
CA ARG A 258 -27.18 9.97 7.60
C ARG A 258 -27.30 9.17 6.31
N LYS A 259 -27.49 9.85 5.17
CA LYS A 259 -27.52 9.18 3.88
C LYS A 259 -26.20 8.52 3.51
N ALA A 260 -25.06 9.11 3.89
CA ALA A 260 -23.72 8.60 3.58
C ALA A 260 -23.27 7.47 4.52
N TYR A 261 -23.57 7.59 5.81
CA TYR A 261 -23.05 6.69 6.86
C TYR A 261 -24.14 5.81 7.52
N GLY A 262 -25.40 5.96 7.17
CA GLY A 262 -26.50 5.16 7.74
C GLY A 262 -26.95 5.56 9.15
N LYS A 263 -26.22 6.46 9.83
CA LYS A 263 -26.46 6.92 11.22
C LYS A 263 -26.51 8.44 11.29
N ASN A 264 -27.19 8.99 12.31
CA ASN A 264 -27.15 10.43 12.51
C ASN A 264 -25.78 10.87 13.05
N PRO A 265 -25.34 12.12 12.83
CA PRO A 265 -24.09 12.64 13.39
C PRO A 265 -23.99 12.51 14.91
N SER A 266 -25.13 12.68 15.64
CA SER A 266 -25.20 12.51 17.09
C SER A 266 -24.91 11.08 17.56
N ASP A 267 -25.19 10.08 16.72
CA ASP A 267 -25.05 8.66 17.06
C ASP A 267 -23.67 8.11 16.64
N PHE A 268 -22.80 9.00 16.15
CA PHE A 268 -21.47 8.67 15.65
C PHE A 268 -20.35 8.89 16.68
N ARG A 269 -20.71 9.42 17.88
CA ARG A 269 -19.81 9.68 19.01
C ARG A 269 -19.65 8.47 19.88
#